data_fcd4def75473471aaa1f1b95a15d46e1
#
_entry.id   fcd4def75473471aaa1f1b95a15d46e1
#
_cell.length_a   1.000
_cell.length_b   1.000
_cell.length_c   1.000
_cell.angle_alpha   90.00
_cell.angle_beta   90.00
_cell.angle_gamma   90.00
#
_symmetry.space_group_name_H-M   'P 1'
#
loop_
_entity.id
_entity.type
_entity.pdbx_description
1 polymer ?
#
loop_
_entity_poly.entity_id
_entity_poly.type
_entity_poly.pdbx_seq_one_letter_code
_entity_poly.pdbx_strand_id
1 'polypeptide(L)'
;MLGVDLSRTRKETWAGHFEPGAWPEGWGAVSVLQAAGGASFGGDFVVSACDGKTLEVALVDVAGKGLAAGTRALLLSGAFGGLLGSVAQEEFLPSCNAYLRRERTPEGFVTAVHLALDLATGDYLVSSAGHPPAAHFGASTGTWRVTGARGIVLGVVPDPRCVPERGILRRGDALLLYTDGLVEVPGRDIDVGTDRLLGEANRLVTAGFRNGARELVRAITAGSSSTDDCALALIWRD
;
A
#
# COMPACT_ATOMS: atom_id res chain seq x y z
N MET A 1 25.06 -24.16 -5.35
CA MET A 1 23.69 -24.67 -5.63
C MET A 1 22.88 -24.51 -4.34
N LEU A 2 22.24 -23.36 -4.14
CA LEU A 2 21.39 -23.10 -2.99
C LEU A 2 19.98 -23.51 -3.37
N GLY A 3 19.55 -24.67 -2.87
CA GLY A 3 18.19 -25.15 -3.02
C GLY A 3 17.24 -24.32 -2.15
N VAL A 4 16.41 -23.52 -2.78
CA VAL A 4 15.27 -22.88 -2.10
C VAL A 4 14.25 -23.95 -1.84
N ASP A 5 14.02 -24.30 -0.57
CA ASP A 5 13.00 -25.24 -0.15
C ASP A 5 11.60 -24.61 -0.32
N LEU A 6 10.95 -24.91 -1.43
CA LEU A 6 9.62 -24.44 -1.76
C LEU A 6 8.49 -25.14 -0.98
N SER A 7 8.82 -26.11 -0.12
CA SER A 7 7.81 -26.92 0.59
C SER A 7 7.23 -26.24 1.84
N ARG A 8 7.82 -25.15 2.33
CA ARG A 8 7.35 -24.39 3.51
C ARG A 8 6.47 -23.18 3.19
N THR A 9 6.19 -22.89 1.94
CA THR A 9 5.42 -21.72 1.48
C THR A 9 3.91 -21.97 1.40
N ARG A 10 3.36 -22.90 2.15
CA ARG A 10 1.91 -23.01 2.30
C ARG A 10 1.43 -22.03 3.35
N LYS A 11 0.86 -20.88 2.91
CA LYS A 11 0.11 -19.85 3.65
C LYS A 11 0.83 -18.60 4.10
N GLU A 12 2.02 -18.31 3.67
CA GLU A 12 2.55 -16.96 3.86
C GLU A 12 2.71 -16.31 2.49
N THR A 13 1.64 -15.69 2.08
CA THR A 13 1.53 -14.66 1.09
C THR A 13 2.71 -13.71 1.18
N TRP A 14 3.18 -13.30 0.05
CA TRP A 14 4.19 -12.28 -0.18
C TRP A 14 4.21 -11.22 0.93
N ALA A 15 4.93 -11.50 2.01
CA ALA A 15 5.39 -10.48 2.93
C ALA A 15 6.35 -9.64 2.10
N GLY A 16 5.80 -8.50 1.65
CA GLY A 16 6.32 -7.73 0.58
C GLY A 16 7.73 -7.25 0.78
N HIS A 17 8.20 -6.64 -0.22
CA HIS A 17 9.50 -6.07 -0.48
C HIS A 17 9.95 -4.93 0.46
N PHE A 18 9.63 -4.99 1.74
CA PHE A 18 10.41 -4.29 2.74
C PHE A 18 11.52 -5.23 3.19
N GLU A 19 12.73 -5.07 2.68
CA GLU A 19 13.86 -5.88 3.13
C GLU A 19 14.08 -5.70 4.63
N PRO A 20 14.01 -6.79 5.44
CA PRO A 20 14.32 -6.70 6.86
C PRO A 20 15.80 -6.34 7.03
N GLY A 21 16.11 -5.18 7.56
CA GLY A 21 17.44 -4.84 8.00
C GLY A 21 18.10 -3.60 7.39
N ALA A 22 17.47 -2.93 6.43
CA ALA A 22 18.04 -1.75 5.76
C ALA A 22 17.44 -0.41 6.21
N TRP A 23 16.65 -0.39 7.29
CA TRP A 23 16.00 0.84 7.75
C TRP A 23 16.96 1.67 8.60
N PRO A 24 17.03 2.99 8.39
CA PRO A 24 17.73 3.89 9.30
C PRO A 24 17.18 3.74 10.72
N GLU A 25 18.07 3.90 11.71
CA GLU A 25 17.68 3.89 13.12
C GLU A 25 16.52 4.85 13.38
N GLY A 26 15.51 4.42 14.13
CA GLY A 26 14.33 5.19 14.44
C GLY A 26 13.19 5.09 13.41
N TRP A 27 13.31 4.20 12.42
CA TRP A 27 12.25 3.95 11.45
C TRP A 27 11.86 2.47 11.39
N GLY A 28 10.59 2.23 11.13
CA GLY A 28 10.09 0.89 10.89
C GLY A 28 9.05 0.88 9.78
N ALA A 29 8.97 -0.25 9.08
CA ALA A 29 7.94 -0.50 8.10
C ALA A 29 7.59 -1.98 8.04
N VAL A 30 6.36 -2.27 7.69
CA VAL A 30 5.85 -3.62 7.47
C VAL A 30 4.75 -3.59 6.41
N SER A 31 4.70 -4.62 5.57
CA SER A 31 3.58 -4.82 4.65
C SER A 31 2.97 -6.21 4.86
N VAL A 32 1.67 -6.29 4.61
CA VAL A 32 0.91 -7.53 4.62
C VAL A 32 0.07 -7.57 3.36
N LEU A 33 0.17 -8.67 2.61
CA LEU A 33 -0.64 -8.95 1.43
C LEU A 33 -1.36 -10.27 1.65
N GLN A 34 -2.62 -10.32 1.31
CA GLN A 34 -3.45 -11.53 1.41
C GLN A 34 -4.33 -11.64 0.16
N ALA A 35 -4.04 -12.62 -0.66
CA ALA A 35 -4.85 -12.90 -1.85
C ALA A 35 -6.20 -13.50 -1.48
N ALA A 36 -7.23 -13.15 -2.26
CA ALA A 36 -8.58 -13.65 -2.11
C ALA A 36 -8.67 -15.16 -2.22
N GLY A 37 -9.54 -15.78 -1.42
CA GLY A 37 -9.82 -17.20 -1.50
C GLY A 37 -8.64 -18.12 -1.26
N GLY A 38 -7.51 -17.63 -0.72
CA GLY A 38 -6.29 -18.40 -0.53
C GLY A 38 -5.53 -18.67 -1.83
N ALA A 39 -5.76 -17.89 -2.87
CA ALA A 39 -5.00 -17.93 -4.11
C ALA A 39 -3.51 -17.63 -3.87
N SER A 40 -2.65 -18.13 -4.76
CA SER A 40 -1.20 -17.89 -4.65
C SER A 40 -0.79 -16.50 -5.10
N PHE A 41 -1.64 -15.79 -5.85
CA PHE A 41 -1.39 -14.46 -6.41
C PHE A 41 -2.68 -13.65 -6.43
N GLY A 42 -2.60 -12.38 -6.00
CA GLY A 42 -3.66 -11.39 -6.07
C GLY A 42 -3.33 -10.26 -7.04
N GLY A 43 -4.30 -9.36 -7.26
CA GLY A 43 -4.12 -8.11 -7.99
C GLY A 43 -3.32 -7.08 -7.19
N ASP A 44 -3.35 -7.15 -5.87
CA ASP A 44 -2.65 -6.23 -4.99
C ASP A 44 -1.14 -6.47 -4.94
N PHE A 45 -0.36 -5.40 -4.97
CA PHE A 45 1.07 -5.48 -4.72
C PHE A 45 1.62 -4.21 -4.06
N VAL A 46 2.78 -4.37 -3.40
CA VAL A 46 3.56 -3.28 -2.83
C VAL A 46 4.92 -3.25 -3.51
N VAL A 47 5.37 -2.08 -3.89
CA VAL A 47 6.76 -1.84 -4.32
C VAL A 47 7.36 -0.74 -3.47
N SER A 48 8.65 -0.85 -3.18
CA SER A 48 9.37 0.15 -2.39
C SER A 48 10.79 0.34 -2.90
N ALA A 49 11.31 1.54 -2.71
CA ALA A 49 12.71 1.88 -2.94
C ALA A 49 13.21 2.74 -1.77
N CYS A 50 14.43 2.50 -1.34
CA CYS A 50 15.08 3.29 -0.30
C CYS A 50 16.55 3.50 -0.65
N ASP A 51 16.98 4.75 -0.70
CA ASP A 51 18.38 5.13 -0.94
C ASP A 51 19.14 5.49 0.34
N GLY A 52 18.54 5.24 1.52
CA GLY A 52 19.06 5.59 2.83
C GLY A 52 18.69 7.01 3.28
N LYS A 53 18.18 7.85 2.39
CA LYS A 53 17.70 9.21 2.67
C LYS A 53 16.20 9.33 2.43
N THR A 54 15.73 8.80 1.33
CA THR A 54 14.33 8.82 0.93
C THR A 54 13.79 7.40 0.86
N LEU A 55 12.62 7.18 1.44
CA LEU A 55 11.82 5.99 1.25
C LEU A 55 10.68 6.33 0.31
N GLU A 56 10.54 5.56 -0.76
CA GLU A 56 9.34 5.57 -1.59
C GLU A 56 8.61 4.24 -1.50
N VAL A 57 7.28 4.29 -1.36
CA VAL A 57 6.41 3.11 -1.29
C VAL A 57 5.19 3.35 -2.17
N ALA A 58 4.86 2.39 -3.01
CA ALA A 58 3.58 2.37 -3.70
C ALA A 58 2.80 1.10 -3.36
N LEU A 59 1.56 1.28 -2.93
CA LEU A 59 0.56 0.22 -2.79
C LEU A 59 -0.40 0.35 -3.97
N VAL A 60 -0.58 -0.74 -4.68
CA VAL A 60 -1.26 -0.78 -5.98
C VAL A 60 -2.28 -1.91 -6.00
N ASP A 61 -3.45 -1.61 -6.52
CA ASP A 61 -4.49 -2.59 -6.80
C ASP A 61 -4.81 -2.61 -8.30
N VAL A 62 -4.74 -3.80 -8.87
CA VAL A 62 -4.97 -4.06 -10.30
C VAL A 62 -6.38 -4.60 -10.48
N ALA A 63 -7.21 -3.85 -11.21
CA ALA A 63 -8.57 -4.30 -11.52
C ALA A 63 -8.60 -5.69 -12.13
N GLY A 64 -9.51 -6.53 -11.61
CA GLY A 64 -9.69 -7.91 -12.05
C GLY A 64 -9.49 -8.91 -10.91
N LYS A 65 -9.70 -10.20 -11.19
CA LYS A 65 -9.57 -11.28 -10.21
C LYS A 65 -8.85 -12.50 -10.78
N GLY A 66 -8.26 -13.29 -9.89
CA GLY A 66 -7.64 -14.55 -10.23
C GLY A 66 -6.32 -14.43 -11.00
N LEU A 67 -5.97 -15.46 -11.77
CA LEU A 67 -4.65 -15.60 -12.38
C LEU A 67 -4.29 -14.46 -13.35
N ALA A 68 -5.26 -13.92 -14.07
CA ALA A 68 -5.03 -12.83 -15.02
C ALA A 68 -4.61 -11.54 -14.29
N ALA A 69 -5.33 -11.16 -13.22
CA ALA A 69 -4.99 -10.02 -12.38
C ALA A 69 -3.62 -10.21 -11.71
N GLY A 70 -3.36 -11.39 -11.13
CA GLY A 70 -2.08 -11.69 -10.51
C GLY A 70 -0.90 -11.68 -11.48
N THR A 71 -1.06 -12.19 -12.70
CA THR A 71 -0.02 -12.12 -13.74
C THR A 71 0.27 -10.66 -14.11
N ARG A 72 -0.78 -9.85 -14.24
CA ARG A 72 -0.65 -8.44 -14.54
C ARG A 72 0.00 -7.68 -13.40
N ALA A 73 -0.40 -7.95 -12.15
CA ALA A 73 0.22 -7.38 -10.96
C ALA A 73 1.74 -7.66 -10.92
N LEU A 74 2.15 -8.88 -11.27
CA LEU A 74 3.57 -9.24 -11.34
C LEU A 74 4.33 -8.41 -12.40
N LEU A 75 3.77 -8.24 -13.59
CA LEU A 75 4.38 -7.41 -14.64
C LEU A 75 4.46 -5.94 -14.21
N LEU A 76 3.37 -5.40 -13.64
CA LEU A 76 3.31 -4.02 -13.20
C LEU A 76 4.20 -3.76 -11.99
N SER A 77 4.37 -4.73 -11.09
CA SER A 77 5.29 -4.58 -9.95
C SER A 77 6.73 -4.37 -10.40
N GLY A 78 7.17 -5.08 -11.45
CA GLY A 78 8.49 -4.85 -12.05
C GLY A 78 8.61 -3.48 -12.70
N ALA A 79 7.60 -3.06 -13.48
CA ALA A 79 7.61 -1.77 -14.15
C ALA A 79 7.56 -0.59 -13.17
N PHE A 80 6.66 -0.64 -12.19
CA PHE A 80 6.48 0.42 -11.18
C PHE A 80 7.66 0.46 -10.20
N GLY A 81 8.18 -0.72 -9.80
CA GLY A 81 9.40 -0.80 -9.01
C GLY A 81 10.61 -0.15 -9.69
N GLY A 82 10.72 -0.29 -11.02
CA GLY A 82 11.77 0.37 -11.79
C GLY A 82 11.61 1.89 -11.93
N LEU A 83 10.39 2.43 -11.72
CA LEU A 83 10.13 3.87 -11.73
C LEU A 83 10.42 4.53 -10.37
N LEU A 84 10.20 3.80 -9.26
CA LEU A 84 10.47 4.33 -7.92
C LEU A 84 11.93 4.75 -7.77
N GLY A 85 12.16 5.96 -7.27
CA GLY A 85 13.48 6.55 -7.13
C GLY A 85 14.18 6.92 -8.46
N SER A 86 13.58 6.58 -9.61
CA SER A 86 14.14 6.88 -10.95
C SER A 86 13.52 8.12 -11.58
N VAL A 87 12.36 8.56 -11.09
CA VAL A 87 11.66 9.78 -11.51
C VAL A 87 11.43 10.68 -10.30
N ALA A 88 11.07 11.95 -10.54
CA ALA A 88 10.66 12.82 -9.44
C ALA A 88 9.39 12.26 -8.75
N GLN A 89 9.28 12.47 -7.45
CA GLN A 89 8.20 11.89 -6.62
C GLN A 89 6.80 12.25 -7.15
N GLU A 90 6.61 13.47 -7.59
CA GLU A 90 5.35 13.94 -8.19
C GLU A 90 5.07 13.31 -9.56
N GLU A 91 6.11 12.86 -10.27
CA GLU A 91 6.02 12.25 -11.59
C GLU A 91 5.82 10.74 -11.56
N PHE A 92 5.87 10.11 -10.38
CA PHE A 92 5.73 8.66 -10.28
C PHE A 92 4.38 8.17 -10.81
N LEU A 93 3.25 8.66 -10.26
CA LEU A 93 1.92 8.24 -10.73
C LEU A 93 1.64 8.64 -12.19
N PRO A 94 1.99 9.85 -12.67
CA PRO A 94 1.95 10.18 -14.10
C PRO A 94 2.74 9.22 -14.99
N SER A 95 3.93 8.81 -14.56
CA SER A 95 4.77 7.86 -15.31
C SER A 95 4.16 6.45 -15.35
N CYS A 96 3.59 5.98 -14.22
CA CYS A 96 2.82 4.73 -14.17
C CYS A 96 1.62 4.77 -15.12
N ASN A 97 0.89 5.88 -15.13
CA ASN A 97 -0.23 6.09 -16.05
C ASN A 97 0.22 6.03 -17.52
N ALA A 98 1.31 6.71 -17.85
CA ALA A 98 1.87 6.70 -19.21
C ALA A 98 2.29 5.28 -19.64
N TYR A 99 2.83 4.49 -18.71
CA TYR A 99 3.16 3.08 -18.94
C TYR A 99 1.90 2.26 -19.26
N LEU A 100 0.88 2.29 -18.41
CA LEU A 100 -0.38 1.55 -18.58
C LEU A 100 -1.07 1.87 -19.91
N ARG A 101 -1.08 3.14 -20.29
CA ARG A 101 -1.71 3.57 -21.55
C ARG A 101 -0.99 3.08 -22.80
N ARG A 102 0.30 2.80 -22.72
CA ARG A 102 1.05 2.17 -23.83
C ARG A 102 0.73 0.70 -23.99
N GLU A 103 0.44 0.00 -22.90
CA GLU A 103 0.10 -1.44 -22.92
C GLU A 103 -1.23 -1.74 -23.62
N ARG A 104 -2.13 -0.76 -23.76
CA ARG A 104 -3.43 -0.88 -24.47
C ARG A 104 -4.26 -2.09 -24.02
N THR A 105 -4.23 -2.45 -22.74
CA THR A 105 -5.03 -3.54 -22.22
C THR A 105 -6.48 -3.07 -22.02
N PRO A 106 -7.49 -3.70 -22.64
CA PRO A 106 -8.88 -3.19 -22.64
C PRO A 106 -9.54 -3.11 -21.26
N GLU A 107 -9.05 -3.87 -20.28
CA GLU A 107 -9.67 -4.02 -18.94
C GLU A 107 -8.77 -3.46 -17.84
N GLY A 108 -8.06 -2.39 -18.10
CA GLY A 108 -6.84 -2.17 -17.37
C GLY A 108 -6.71 -0.90 -16.58
N PHE A 109 -7.70 -0.44 -15.79
CA PHE A 109 -7.40 0.57 -14.79
C PHE A 109 -6.69 -0.03 -13.57
N VAL A 110 -5.94 0.81 -12.89
CA VAL A 110 -5.18 0.47 -11.70
C VAL A 110 -5.42 1.59 -10.69
N THR A 111 -5.64 1.25 -9.45
CA THR A 111 -5.60 2.22 -8.35
C THR A 111 -4.26 2.17 -7.66
N ALA A 112 -3.78 3.30 -7.17
CA ALA A 112 -2.49 3.36 -6.49
C ALA A 112 -2.43 4.49 -5.47
N VAL A 113 -1.78 4.23 -4.34
CA VAL A 113 -1.31 5.26 -3.41
C VAL A 113 0.21 5.21 -3.35
N HIS A 114 0.84 6.37 -3.48
CA HIS A 114 2.30 6.54 -3.44
C HIS A 114 2.66 7.43 -2.26
N LEU A 115 3.61 6.98 -1.47
CA LEU A 115 4.27 7.69 -0.38
C LEU A 115 5.73 7.94 -0.75
N ALA A 116 6.18 9.19 -0.63
CA ALA A 116 7.59 9.54 -0.59
C ALA A 116 7.89 10.19 0.75
N LEU A 117 8.93 9.73 1.45
CA LEU A 117 9.26 10.10 2.82
C LEU A 117 10.75 10.40 2.94
N ASP A 118 11.09 11.61 3.38
CA ASP A 118 12.45 11.97 3.79
C ASP A 118 12.72 11.42 5.20
N LEU A 119 13.65 10.48 5.30
CA LEU A 119 13.96 9.78 6.53
C LEU A 119 14.76 10.63 7.54
N ALA A 120 15.36 11.74 7.10
CA ALA A 120 16.07 12.65 8.01
C ALA A 120 15.08 13.60 8.71
N THR A 121 14.18 14.23 7.95
CA THR A 121 13.23 15.22 8.47
C THR A 121 11.91 14.61 8.93
N GLY A 122 11.45 13.57 8.24
CA GLY A 122 10.11 13.00 8.37
C GLY A 122 9.09 13.66 7.44
N ASP A 123 9.51 14.61 6.58
CA ASP A 123 8.62 15.22 5.60
C ASP A 123 8.13 14.14 4.62
N TYR A 124 6.82 14.12 4.36
CA TYR A 124 6.24 13.17 3.42
C TYR A 124 5.36 13.83 2.37
N LEU A 125 5.27 13.17 1.23
CA LEU A 125 4.32 13.41 0.16
C LEU A 125 3.51 12.13 -0.05
N VAL A 126 2.17 12.23 0.08
CA VAL A 126 1.25 11.17 -0.31
C VAL A 126 0.49 11.60 -1.55
N SER A 127 0.49 10.76 -2.58
CA SER A 127 -0.27 10.93 -3.82
C SER A 127 -1.20 9.73 -4.01
N SER A 128 -2.42 9.96 -4.49
CA SER A 128 -3.40 8.90 -4.74
C SER A 128 -3.94 8.99 -6.17
N ALA A 129 -4.19 7.84 -6.77
CA ALA A 129 -4.82 7.67 -8.06
C ALA A 129 -6.01 6.70 -7.95
N GLY A 130 -7.17 7.20 -7.51
CA GLY A 130 -8.39 6.43 -7.32
C GLY A 130 -8.33 5.38 -6.20
N HIS A 131 -7.30 5.44 -5.37
CA HIS A 131 -7.06 4.50 -4.28
C HIS A 131 -7.63 5.03 -2.95
N PRO A 132 -8.01 4.16 -1.99
CA PRO A 132 -8.40 4.60 -0.66
C PRO A 132 -7.35 5.55 -0.05
N PRO A 133 -7.79 6.61 0.68
CA PRO A 133 -6.86 7.56 1.25
C PRO A 133 -5.98 6.91 2.32
N ALA A 134 -4.68 7.22 2.32
CA ALA A 134 -3.80 6.82 3.40
C ALA A 134 -4.27 7.41 4.74
N ALA A 135 -3.96 6.74 5.84
CA ALA A 135 -4.26 7.25 7.18
C ALA A 135 -2.98 7.60 7.94
N HIS A 136 -3.00 8.74 8.64
CA HIS A 136 -1.92 9.23 9.48
C HIS A 136 -2.31 9.13 10.95
N PHE A 137 -1.53 8.41 11.74
CA PHE A 137 -1.61 8.44 13.21
C PHE A 137 -0.71 9.53 13.76
N GLY A 138 -1.27 10.45 14.53
CA GLY A 138 -0.52 11.46 15.25
C GLY A 138 -0.34 11.05 16.71
N ALA A 139 0.88 10.78 17.15
CA ALA A 139 1.17 10.41 18.53
C ALA A 139 0.76 11.50 19.53
N SER A 140 0.87 12.76 19.14
CA SER A 140 0.49 13.91 19.96
C SER A 140 -1.02 14.03 20.22
N THR A 141 -1.84 13.52 19.29
CA THR A 141 -3.31 13.53 19.38
C THR A 141 -3.87 12.19 19.80
N GLY A 142 -3.10 11.11 19.63
CA GLY A 142 -3.53 9.73 19.86
C GLY A 142 -4.60 9.25 18.87
N THR A 143 -4.71 9.88 17.69
CA THR A 143 -5.80 9.62 16.74
C THR A 143 -5.28 9.38 15.32
N TRP A 144 -6.03 8.57 14.58
CA TRP A 144 -5.88 8.40 13.13
C TRP A 144 -6.72 9.47 12.40
N ARG A 145 -6.19 9.98 11.30
CA ARG A 145 -6.91 10.78 10.32
C ARG A 145 -6.63 10.28 8.92
N VAL A 146 -7.58 10.32 8.02
CA VAL A 146 -7.34 10.08 6.60
C VAL A 146 -6.66 11.27 5.96
N THR A 147 -5.80 11.03 4.97
CA THR A 147 -5.17 12.08 4.17
C THR A 147 -6.13 12.61 3.12
N GLY A 148 -5.90 13.85 2.67
CA GLY A 148 -6.68 14.49 1.61
C GLY A 148 -6.14 14.22 0.20
N ALA A 149 -5.16 13.34 0.04
CA ALA A 149 -4.60 12.99 -1.26
C ALA A 149 -5.69 12.31 -2.13
N ARG A 150 -5.84 12.77 -3.38
CA ARG A 150 -6.85 12.24 -4.30
C ARG A 150 -6.43 12.39 -5.75
N GLY A 151 -6.95 11.53 -6.61
CA GLY A 151 -6.71 11.55 -8.05
C GLY A 151 -7.57 10.54 -8.79
N ILE A 152 -7.50 10.55 -10.10
CA ILE A 152 -8.23 9.63 -10.98
C ILE A 152 -7.43 8.34 -11.12
N VAL A 153 -8.11 7.20 -11.24
CA VAL A 153 -7.49 5.89 -11.50
C VAL A 153 -6.53 5.94 -12.70
N LEU A 154 -5.47 5.16 -12.64
CA LEU A 154 -4.45 5.10 -13.69
C LEU A 154 -4.94 4.27 -14.90
N GLY A 155 -4.43 4.60 -16.07
CA GLY A 155 -4.70 3.89 -17.32
C GLY A 155 -5.89 4.44 -18.11
N VAL A 156 -6.76 5.27 -17.53
CA VAL A 156 -8.03 5.71 -18.14
C VAL A 156 -7.87 7.01 -18.92
N VAL A 157 -7.25 8.02 -18.34
CA VAL A 157 -7.11 9.35 -18.97
C VAL A 157 -5.65 9.66 -19.32
N PRO A 158 -5.40 10.53 -20.33
CA PRO A 158 -4.03 10.87 -20.72
C PRO A 158 -3.21 11.53 -19.64
N ASP A 159 -3.84 12.43 -18.88
CA ASP A 159 -3.21 13.27 -17.88
C ASP A 159 -4.03 13.17 -16.58
N PRO A 160 -3.74 12.18 -15.72
CA PRO A 160 -4.44 12.03 -14.45
C PRO A 160 -3.98 13.13 -13.50
N ARG A 161 -4.91 14.00 -13.11
CA ARG A 161 -4.63 15.00 -12.08
C ARG A 161 -4.65 14.34 -10.71
N CYS A 162 -3.50 14.32 -10.05
CA CYS A 162 -3.37 13.95 -8.65
C CYS A 162 -3.20 15.20 -7.79
N VAL A 163 -3.95 15.29 -6.70
CA VAL A 163 -3.77 16.33 -5.68
C VAL A 163 -3.10 15.66 -4.49
N PRO A 164 -1.79 15.89 -4.30
CA PRO A 164 -1.07 15.25 -3.20
C PRO A 164 -1.35 15.94 -1.86
N GLU A 165 -1.09 15.22 -0.77
CA GLU A 165 -0.97 15.79 0.57
C GLU A 165 0.47 15.74 1.04
N ARG A 166 0.93 16.84 1.66
CA ARG A 166 2.23 16.93 2.33
C ARG A 166 2.04 16.99 3.83
N GLY A 167 2.95 16.38 4.56
CA GLY A 167 2.93 16.39 6.01
C GLY A 167 4.27 15.99 6.59
N ILE A 168 4.30 15.80 7.91
CA ILE A 168 5.51 15.42 8.65
C ILE A 168 5.16 14.26 9.57
N LEU A 169 5.91 13.18 9.49
CA LEU A 169 5.93 12.10 10.49
C LEU A 169 6.89 12.46 11.61
N ARG A 170 6.34 12.75 12.77
CA ARG A 170 7.10 12.95 14.01
C ARG A 170 7.37 11.62 14.70
N ARG A 171 8.21 11.65 15.72
CA ARG A 171 8.45 10.45 16.55
C ARG A 171 7.14 9.97 17.18
N GLY A 172 6.87 8.67 17.06
CA GLY A 172 5.63 8.03 17.47
C GLY A 172 4.50 8.08 16.45
N ASP A 173 4.63 8.86 15.37
CA ASP A 173 3.64 8.91 14.29
C ASP A 173 3.79 7.71 13.35
N ALA A 174 2.69 7.38 12.64
CA ALA A 174 2.66 6.33 11.64
C ALA A 174 1.78 6.70 10.43
N LEU A 175 2.11 6.14 9.28
CA LEU A 175 1.28 6.15 8.06
C LEU A 175 0.83 4.73 7.73
N LEU A 176 -0.46 4.57 7.46
CA LEU A 176 -1.09 3.34 7.02
C LEU A 176 -1.64 3.52 5.61
N LEU A 177 -1.16 2.74 4.67
CA LEU A 177 -1.67 2.59 3.32
C LEU A 177 -2.42 1.26 3.26
N TYR A 178 -3.56 1.20 2.58
CA TYR A 178 -4.40 -0.01 2.54
C TYR A 178 -5.25 -0.05 1.28
N THR A 179 -5.53 -1.25 0.77
CA THR A 179 -6.42 -1.47 -0.38
C THR A 179 -7.88 -1.56 0.05
N ASP A 180 -8.79 -1.43 -0.90
CA ASP A 180 -10.24 -1.44 -0.68
C ASP A 180 -10.75 -2.76 -0.09
N GLY A 181 -10.07 -3.88 -0.35
CA GLY A 181 -10.41 -5.17 0.25
C GLY A 181 -10.39 -5.18 1.79
N LEU A 182 -9.74 -4.19 2.44
CA LEU A 182 -9.79 -4.02 3.90
C LEU A 182 -10.95 -3.14 4.37
N VAL A 183 -11.54 -2.32 3.50
CA VAL A 183 -12.57 -1.33 3.85
C VAL A 183 -13.86 -1.51 3.08
N GLU A 184 -13.86 -2.17 1.93
CA GLU A 184 -15.07 -2.40 1.16
C GLU A 184 -15.98 -3.44 1.86
N VAL A 185 -17.20 -3.04 2.14
CA VAL A 185 -18.26 -3.89 2.67
C VAL A 185 -19.44 -3.83 1.71
N PRO A 186 -19.88 -4.97 1.15
CA PRO A 186 -20.99 -4.98 0.20
C PRO A 186 -22.22 -4.23 0.70
N GLY A 187 -22.68 -3.27 -0.10
CA GLY A 187 -23.88 -2.47 0.20
C GLY A 187 -23.68 -1.36 1.25
N ARG A 188 -22.46 -1.05 1.63
CA ARG A 188 -22.13 0.07 2.52
C ARG A 188 -21.18 1.05 1.86
N ASP A 189 -21.18 2.28 2.34
CA ASP A 189 -20.20 3.30 1.96
C ASP A 189 -18.79 2.89 2.43
N ILE A 190 -17.78 3.18 1.62
CA ILE A 190 -16.37 2.89 1.93
C ILE A 190 -15.90 3.61 3.21
N ASP A 191 -16.50 4.75 3.53
CA ASP A 191 -16.20 5.52 4.74
C ASP A 191 -16.50 4.70 6.01
N VAL A 192 -17.56 3.89 6.00
CA VAL A 192 -17.92 3.00 7.14
C VAL A 192 -16.83 1.93 7.34
N GLY A 193 -16.30 1.38 6.26
CA GLY A 193 -15.20 0.42 6.32
C GLY A 193 -13.90 1.08 6.78
N THR A 194 -13.64 2.28 6.33
CA THR A 194 -12.49 3.08 6.74
C THR A 194 -12.54 3.38 8.25
N ASP A 195 -13.67 3.82 8.78
CA ASP A 195 -13.85 4.06 10.21
C ASP A 195 -13.64 2.78 11.03
N ARG A 196 -14.14 1.64 10.54
CA ARG A 196 -13.89 0.34 11.16
C ARG A 196 -12.41 -0.01 11.17
N LEU A 197 -11.71 0.13 10.04
CA LEU A 197 -10.28 -0.12 9.91
C LEU A 197 -9.49 0.73 10.91
N LEU A 198 -9.77 2.03 10.97
CA LEU A 198 -9.07 2.96 11.86
C LEU A 198 -9.39 2.69 13.34
N GLY A 199 -10.62 2.28 13.66
CA GLY A 199 -10.99 1.83 15.00
C GLY A 199 -10.17 0.62 15.45
N GLU A 200 -10.00 -0.39 14.59
CA GLU A 200 -9.15 -1.55 14.87
C GLU A 200 -7.66 -1.19 14.87
N ALA A 201 -7.24 -0.23 14.03
CA ALA A 201 -5.85 0.24 13.98
C ALA A 201 -5.37 0.90 15.28
N ASN A 202 -6.27 1.36 16.16
CA ASN A 202 -5.90 1.82 17.50
C ASN A 202 -5.20 0.71 18.32
N ARG A 203 -5.46 -0.55 18.02
CA ARG A 203 -4.78 -1.69 18.67
C ARG A 203 -3.31 -1.79 18.26
N LEU A 204 -2.95 -1.30 17.06
CA LEU A 204 -1.55 -1.22 16.62
C LEU A 204 -0.71 -0.36 17.55
N VAL A 205 -1.31 0.73 18.03
CA VAL A 205 -0.64 1.70 18.93
C VAL A 205 -0.31 1.05 20.27
N THR A 206 -1.22 0.23 20.81
CA THR A 206 -1.03 -0.45 22.10
C THR A 206 -0.16 -1.70 22.01
N ALA A 207 -0.23 -2.44 20.90
CA ALA A 207 0.53 -3.68 20.69
C ALA A 207 1.93 -3.44 20.09
N GLY A 208 2.21 -2.21 19.63
CA GLY A 208 3.38 -1.85 18.84
C GLY A 208 3.21 -2.15 17.35
N PHE A 209 3.59 -1.23 16.51
CA PHE A 209 3.37 -1.24 15.06
C PHE A 209 3.95 -2.47 14.36
N ARG A 210 5.11 -2.94 14.79
CA ARG A 210 5.84 -4.06 14.15
C ARG A 210 5.02 -5.36 14.09
N ASN A 211 4.34 -5.69 15.16
CA ASN A 211 3.63 -6.97 15.30
C ASN A 211 2.14 -6.86 14.97
N GLY A 212 1.57 -5.66 15.08
CA GLY A 212 0.13 -5.42 14.99
C GLY A 212 -0.43 -5.48 13.56
N ALA A 213 0.37 -5.25 12.52
CA ALA A 213 -0.13 -5.16 11.14
C ALA A 213 -0.83 -6.46 10.68
N ARG A 214 -0.25 -7.63 10.97
CA ARG A 214 -0.86 -8.93 10.63
C ARG A 214 -2.12 -9.19 11.46
N GLU A 215 -2.13 -8.77 12.72
CA GLU A 215 -3.29 -8.90 13.60
C GLU A 215 -4.42 -8.00 13.13
N LEU A 216 -4.11 -6.79 12.67
CA LEU A 216 -5.10 -5.88 12.07
C LEU A 216 -5.77 -6.51 10.86
N VAL A 217 -5.01 -7.02 9.89
CA VAL A 217 -5.57 -7.70 8.71
C VAL A 217 -6.45 -8.87 9.15
N ARG A 218 -5.98 -9.72 10.07
CA ARG A 218 -6.78 -10.84 10.58
C ARG A 218 -8.07 -10.38 11.26
N ALA A 219 -8.04 -9.34 12.08
CA ALA A 219 -9.22 -8.81 12.77
C ALA A 219 -10.27 -8.27 11.77
N ILE A 220 -9.82 -7.60 10.72
CA ILE A 220 -10.70 -7.06 9.69
C ILE A 220 -11.29 -8.19 8.83
N THR A 221 -10.48 -9.17 8.44
CA THR A 221 -10.92 -10.26 7.54
C THR A 221 -11.66 -11.39 8.24
N ALA A 222 -11.49 -11.59 9.54
CA ALA A 222 -12.11 -12.68 10.31
C ALA A 222 -13.65 -12.66 10.33
N GLY A 223 -14.28 -11.55 10.04
CA GLY A 223 -15.76 -11.42 9.98
C GLY A 223 -16.26 -10.99 8.59
N SER A 224 -15.37 -10.89 7.62
CA SER A 224 -15.68 -10.45 6.28
C SER A 224 -15.86 -11.65 5.35
N SER A 225 -16.93 -11.65 4.59
CA SER A 225 -17.08 -12.49 3.39
C SER A 225 -16.34 -11.87 2.19
N SER A 226 -15.37 -10.99 2.43
CA SER A 226 -14.62 -10.36 1.35
C SER A 226 -13.97 -11.43 0.47
N THR A 227 -14.30 -11.37 -0.80
CA THR A 227 -13.75 -12.20 -1.87
C THR A 227 -12.66 -11.43 -2.61
N ASP A 228 -12.14 -10.34 -2.04
CA ASP A 228 -11.14 -9.49 -2.65
C ASP A 228 -9.77 -9.62 -2.00
N ASP A 229 -8.75 -9.26 -2.77
CA ASP A 229 -7.39 -9.18 -2.28
C ASP A 229 -7.29 -8.09 -1.22
N CYS A 230 -6.42 -8.25 -0.25
CA CYS A 230 -6.23 -7.29 0.82
C CYS A 230 -4.74 -7.00 0.99
N ALA A 231 -4.39 -5.74 0.99
CA ALA A 231 -3.02 -5.34 1.26
C ALA A 231 -2.96 -4.11 2.17
N LEU A 232 -1.92 -4.05 2.98
CA LEU A 232 -1.54 -2.86 3.73
C LEU A 232 -0.03 -2.68 3.77
N ALA A 233 0.38 -1.41 3.90
CA ALA A 233 1.73 -1.03 4.25
C ALA A 233 1.65 -0.03 5.41
N LEU A 234 2.43 -0.29 6.47
CA LEU A 234 2.51 0.53 7.67
C LEU A 234 3.95 1.01 7.85
N ILE A 235 4.13 2.31 7.94
CA ILE A 235 5.42 2.97 8.13
C ILE A 235 5.33 3.82 9.40
N TRP A 236 6.33 3.77 10.27
CA TRP A 236 6.33 4.55 11.51
C TRP A 236 7.71 5.08 11.86
N ARG A 237 7.73 6.11 12.69
CA ARG A 237 8.95 6.71 13.27
C ARG A 237 8.98 6.42 14.77
N ASP A 238 10.01 5.67 15.24
CA ASP A 238 10.25 5.37 16.65
C ASP A 238 10.70 6.59 17.49
#